data_72433126860df6593ff6d55574af8d84
#
_entry.id   72433126860df6593ff6d55574af8d84
#
_cell.length_a   1.000
_cell.length_b   1.000
_cell.length_c   1.000
_cell.angle_alpha   90.00
_cell.angle_beta   90.00
_cell.angle_gamma   90.00
#
_symmetry.space_group_name_H-M   'P 1'
#
loop_
_entity.id
_entity.type
_entity.pdbx_description
1 polymer ?
#
loop_
_entity_poly.entity_id
_entity_poly.type
_entity_poly.pdbx_seq_one_letter_code
_entity_poly.pdbx_strand_id
1 'polypeptide(L)'
;MSVVLGTDGYRYEVSDNWAKLPEGWSFKEVGGVGVDSHDNVYVFNRGEHPMMIFDRDGNFLRSWGEGQYPRAHGVHMAPDDTMFLTDDGGHFVRKVTLDGKVLLELGVPGSPHDISSLPSGEYLWTLALP
;
A
#
# COMPACT_ATOMS: atom_id res chain seq x y z
N MET A 1 4.17 24.79 -15.63
CA MET A 1 3.56 25.47 -14.47
C MET A 1 3.26 24.41 -13.42
N SER A 2 3.82 24.56 -12.23
CA SER A 2 3.45 23.68 -11.12
C SER A 2 2.07 24.06 -10.57
N VAL A 3 1.27 23.05 -10.26
CA VAL A 3 -0.03 23.23 -9.60
C VAL A 3 0.20 23.19 -8.09
N VAL A 4 -0.18 24.26 -7.40
CA VAL A 4 -0.14 24.31 -5.95
C VAL A 4 -1.56 24.11 -5.39
N LEU A 5 -1.71 23.12 -4.51
CA LEU A 5 -2.95 22.77 -3.85
C LEU A 5 -2.85 23.06 -2.35
N GLY A 6 -3.99 23.29 -1.70
CA GLY A 6 -4.08 23.48 -0.27
C GLY A 6 -4.29 24.93 0.15
N THR A 7 -4.54 25.12 1.45
CA THR A 7 -4.80 26.42 2.09
C THR A 7 -3.94 26.60 3.31
N ASP A 8 -3.72 27.86 3.70
CA ASP A 8 -2.97 28.27 4.89
C ASP A 8 -1.55 27.70 4.93
N GLY A 9 -1.14 27.03 5.99
CA GLY A 9 0.17 26.40 6.15
C GLY A 9 0.31 25.04 5.46
N TYR A 10 -0.77 24.50 4.88
CA TYR A 10 -0.79 23.18 4.22
C TYR A 10 -0.85 23.35 2.70
N ARG A 11 0.26 23.74 2.13
CA ARG A 11 0.41 23.91 0.66
C ARG A 11 1.30 22.83 0.10
N TYR A 12 0.86 22.24 -1.01
CA TYR A 12 1.54 21.15 -1.68
C TYR A 12 1.68 21.49 -3.17
N GLU A 13 2.85 21.26 -3.70
CA GLU A 13 3.13 21.37 -5.13
C GLU A 13 3.00 20.00 -5.79
N VAL A 14 2.29 19.93 -6.91
CA VAL A 14 2.19 18.69 -7.69
C VAL A 14 3.48 18.50 -8.47
N SER A 15 4.14 17.38 -8.26
CA SER A 15 5.30 16.94 -9.03
C SER A 15 4.87 15.88 -10.03
N ASP A 16 4.69 16.30 -11.28
CA ASP A 16 4.38 15.38 -12.37
C ASP A 16 5.59 14.49 -12.69
N ASN A 17 5.32 13.23 -13.01
CA ASN A 17 6.35 12.27 -13.41
C ASN A 17 7.47 12.04 -12.38
N TRP A 18 7.14 12.19 -11.08
CA TRP A 18 8.10 11.94 -10.03
C TRP A 18 8.65 10.50 -10.07
N ALA A 19 7.76 9.50 -10.20
CA ALA A 19 8.15 8.10 -10.26
C ALA A 19 8.76 7.73 -11.62
N LYS A 20 10.03 7.37 -11.63
CA LYS A 20 10.77 6.91 -12.81
C LYS A 20 10.58 5.41 -12.97
N LEU A 21 9.50 5.02 -13.62
CA LEU A 21 9.17 3.62 -13.85
C LEU A 21 10.15 2.95 -14.82
N PRO A 22 10.44 1.64 -14.64
CA PRO A 22 11.12 0.86 -15.66
C PRO A 22 10.38 0.88 -17.00
N GLU A 23 11.10 0.69 -18.10
CA GLU A 23 10.52 0.67 -19.45
C GLU A 23 9.39 -0.38 -19.54
N GLY A 24 8.26 0.03 -20.07
CA GLY A 24 7.08 -0.84 -20.24
C GLY A 24 6.24 -1.01 -18.98
N TRP A 25 6.65 -0.44 -17.84
CA TRP A 25 5.87 -0.51 -16.60
C TRP A 25 4.93 0.67 -16.46
N SER A 26 3.84 0.46 -15.76
CA SER A 26 2.87 1.52 -15.45
C SER A 26 2.20 1.25 -14.11
N PHE A 27 1.72 2.31 -13.47
CA PHE A 27 0.72 2.18 -12.43
C PHE A 27 -0.64 1.92 -13.08
N LYS A 28 -1.36 0.92 -12.58
CA LYS A 28 -2.74 0.68 -13.01
C LYS A 28 -3.71 1.46 -12.14
N GLU A 29 -3.77 1.10 -10.86
CA GLU A 29 -4.56 1.79 -9.84
C GLU A 29 -3.77 1.73 -8.54
N VAL A 30 -3.36 2.87 -8.02
CA VAL A 30 -2.65 2.94 -6.74
C VAL A 30 -3.66 2.88 -5.61
N GLY A 31 -3.62 1.80 -4.83
CA GLY A 31 -4.48 1.58 -3.67
C GLY A 31 -3.94 2.19 -2.39
N GLY A 32 -2.62 2.31 -2.27
CA GLY A 32 -1.99 2.88 -1.09
C GLY A 32 -0.51 3.24 -1.32
N VAL A 33 -0.02 4.13 -0.46
CA VAL A 33 1.38 4.55 -0.43
C VAL A 33 1.86 4.55 1.01
N GLY A 34 3.07 4.06 1.25
CA GLY A 34 3.76 4.14 2.53
C GLY A 34 5.17 4.70 2.37
N VAL A 35 5.74 5.24 3.44
CA VAL A 35 7.12 5.73 3.47
C VAL A 35 7.83 5.11 4.64
N ASP A 36 9.03 4.54 4.43
CA ASP A 36 9.84 3.96 5.48
C ASP A 36 10.69 5.02 6.22
N SER A 37 11.42 4.60 7.26
CA SER A 37 12.28 5.49 8.04
C SER A 37 13.48 6.07 7.26
N HIS A 38 13.72 5.60 6.03
CA HIS A 38 14.79 6.05 5.15
C HIS A 38 14.28 6.88 3.96
N ASP A 39 13.03 7.34 4.01
CA ASP A 39 12.35 8.09 2.94
C ASP A 39 12.14 7.30 1.63
N ASN A 40 12.20 5.97 1.67
CA ASN A 40 11.79 5.18 0.52
C ASN A 40 10.27 5.09 0.45
N VAL A 41 9.75 5.21 -0.74
CA VAL A 41 8.32 5.27 -1.04
C VAL A 41 7.83 3.93 -1.60
N TYR A 42 6.88 3.33 -0.93
CA TYR A 42 6.25 2.06 -1.26
C TYR A 42 4.90 2.32 -1.92
N VAL A 43 4.78 2.00 -3.19
CA VAL A 43 3.56 2.22 -3.98
C VAL A 43 2.87 0.88 -4.21
N PHE A 44 1.71 0.70 -3.59
CA PHE A 44 0.92 -0.51 -3.69
C PHE A 44 -0.19 -0.33 -4.71
N ASN A 45 -0.12 -1.05 -5.83
CA ASN A 45 -1.01 -0.87 -6.95
C ASN A 45 -1.58 -2.18 -7.49
N ARG A 46 -2.66 -2.09 -8.25
CA ARG A 46 -3.41 -3.23 -8.81
C ARG A 46 -2.89 -3.71 -10.16
N GLY A 47 -1.61 -3.49 -10.45
CA GLY A 47 -0.96 -3.90 -11.68
C GLY A 47 -0.21 -5.23 -11.54
N GLU A 48 0.57 -5.55 -12.57
CA GLU A 48 1.41 -6.76 -12.61
C GLU A 48 2.51 -6.75 -11.54
N HIS A 49 2.95 -5.56 -11.12
CA HIS A 49 3.92 -5.34 -10.07
C HIS A 49 3.24 -4.66 -8.87
N PRO A 50 2.65 -5.43 -7.95
CA PRO A 50 1.81 -4.88 -6.89
C PRO A 50 2.51 -3.89 -5.97
N MET A 51 3.73 -4.22 -5.53
CA MET A 51 4.52 -3.32 -4.71
C MET A 51 5.74 -2.84 -5.48
N MET A 52 5.81 -1.54 -5.72
CA MET A 52 6.95 -0.87 -6.32
C MET A 52 7.58 0.08 -5.31
N ILE A 53 8.90 0.06 -5.20
CA ILE A 53 9.64 0.86 -4.23
C ILE A 53 10.54 1.84 -4.96
N PHE A 54 10.48 3.10 -4.52
CA PHE A 54 11.26 4.22 -5.04
C PHE A 54 12.04 4.88 -3.93
N ASP A 55 13.16 5.51 -4.26
CA ASP A 55 13.80 6.42 -3.34
C ASP A 55 13.03 7.76 -3.27
N ARG A 56 13.48 8.65 -2.41
CA ARG A 56 12.92 10.00 -2.23
C ARG A 56 12.84 10.81 -3.53
N ASP A 57 13.78 10.60 -4.45
CA ASP A 57 13.85 11.32 -5.72
C ASP A 57 13.08 10.64 -6.86
N GLY A 58 12.33 9.58 -6.53
CA GLY A 58 11.51 8.83 -7.47
C GLY A 58 12.27 7.84 -8.33
N ASN A 59 13.52 7.54 -8.01
CA ASN A 59 14.25 6.49 -8.70
C ASN A 59 13.73 5.12 -8.27
N PHE A 60 13.45 4.26 -9.24
CA PHE A 60 13.00 2.90 -8.98
C PHE A 60 14.12 2.08 -8.32
N LEU A 61 13.79 1.43 -7.19
CA LEU A 61 14.71 0.60 -6.45
C LEU A 61 14.47 -0.88 -6.68
N ARG A 62 13.25 -1.34 -6.46
CA ARG A 62 12.83 -2.75 -6.60
C ARG A 62 11.32 -2.90 -6.61
N SER A 63 10.87 -4.11 -6.91
CA SER A 63 9.46 -4.53 -6.77
C SER A 63 9.37 -5.93 -6.18
N TRP A 64 8.19 -6.26 -5.65
CA TRP A 64 7.84 -7.60 -5.20
C TRP A 64 6.32 -7.79 -5.11
N GLY A 65 5.89 -9.02 -4.91
CA GLY A 65 4.49 -9.39 -4.66
C GLY A 65 3.71 -9.82 -5.90
N GLU A 66 4.38 -10.05 -7.02
CA GLU A 66 3.77 -10.53 -8.27
C GLU A 66 2.94 -11.80 -8.03
N GLY A 67 1.69 -11.76 -8.45
CA GLY A 67 0.75 -12.87 -8.29
C GLY A 67 0.23 -13.10 -6.86
N GLN A 68 0.64 -12.30 -5.87
CA GLN A 68 0.28 -12.50 -4.45
C GLN A 68 -0.82 -11.58 -3.95
N TYR A 69 -1.16 -10.54 -4.70
CA TYR A 69 -2.12 -9.50 -4.32
C TYR A 69 -3.14 -9.28 -5.44
N PRO A 70 -4.28 -10.02 -5.40
CA PRO A 70 -5.32 -9.92 -6.42
C PRO A 70 -5.90 -8.52 -6.59
N ARG A 71 -6.02 -7.76 -5.48
CA ARG A 71 -6.56 -6.40 -5.51
C ARG A 71 -6.00 -5.55 -4.38
N ALA A 72 -4.80 -5.02 -4.61
CA ALA A 72 -4.13 -4.13 -3.67
C ALA A 72 -5.03 -2.96 -3.25
N HIS A 73 -5.17 -2.72 -1.95
CA HIS A 73 -6.08 -1.69 -1.45
C HIS A 73 -5.41 -0.69 -0.51
N GLY A 74 -4.75 -1.11 0.54
CA GLY A 74 -4.20 -0.18 1.52
C GLY A 74 -2.84 -0.56 2.04
N VAL A 75 -2.08 0.45 2.46
CA VAL A 75 -0.77 0.33 3.11
C VAL A 75 -0.80 1.10 4.41
N HIS A 76 -0.33 0.49 5.48
CA HIS A 76 0.01 1.18 6.72
C HIS A 76 1.45 0.84 7.09
N MET A 77 2.31 1.84 7.11
CA MET A 77 3.70 1.70 7.56
C MET A 77 3.76 1.80 9.08
N ALA A 78 4.23 0.73 9.72
CA ALA A 78 4.41 0.71 11.17
C ALA A 78 5.74 1.39 11.57
N PRO A 79 5.87 1.87 12.82
CA PRO A 79 7.09 2.54 13.30
C PRO A 79 8.36 1.67 13.28
N ASP A 80 8.21 0.35 13.22
CA ASP A 80 9.30 -0.63 13.16
C ASP A 80 9.73 -0.98 11.72
N ASP A 81 9.31 -0.19 10.72
CA ASP A 81 9.52 -0.45 9.31
C ASP A 81 8.96 -1.81 8.84
N THR A 82 7.88 -2.29 9.46
CA THR A 82 7.02 -3.31 8.87
C THR A 82 5.80 -2.66 8.24
N MET A 83 5.12 -3.35 7.34
CA MET A 83 3.92 -2.84 6.69
C MET A 83 2.73 -3.75 6.94
N PHE A 84 1.55 -3.14 7.09
CA PHE A 84 0.28 -3.85 6.96
C PHE A 84 -0.30 -3.56 5.58
N LEU A 85 -0.54 -4.61 4.82
CA LEU A 85 -1.11 -4.54 3.48
C LEU A 85 -2.50 -5.16 3.49
N THR A 86 -3.47 -4.42 3.01
CA THR A 86 -4.83 -4.92 2.82
C THR A 86 -5.07 -5.26 1.37
N ASP A 87 -5.67 -6.42 1.12
CA ASP A 87 -6.14 -6.84 -0.19
C ASP A 87 -7.62 -7.21 -0.09
N ASP A 88 -8.47 -6.42 -0.73
CA ASP A 88 -9.92 -6.60 -0.64
C ASP A 88 -10.46 -7.62 -1.63
N GLY A 89 -9.71 -7.94 -2.68
CA GLY A 89 -10.02 -9.03 -3.58
C GLY A 89 -9.59 -10.39 -3.05
N GLY A 90 -8.47 -10.40 -2.31
CA GLY A 90 -7.96 -11.60 -1.65
C GLY A 90 -8.54 -11.85 -0.26
N HIS A 91 -9.26 -10.88 0.31
CA HIS A 91 -9.90 -10.96 1.64
C HIS A 91 -8.92 -11.20 2.79
N PHE A 92 -7.79 -10.51 2.78
CA PHE A 92 -6.78 -10.64 3.83
C PHE A 92 -6.10 -9.31 4.18
N VAL A 93 -5.49 -9.29 5.36
CA VAL A 93 -4.51 -8.30 5.78
C VAL A 93 -3.22 -9.02 6.10
N ARG A 94 -2.11 -8.58 5.55
CA ARG A 94 -0.78 -9.13 5.82
C ARG A 94 0.11 -8.11 6.50
N LYS A 95 0.78 -8.52 7.59
CA LYS A 95 1.95 -7.83 8.09
C LYS A 95 3.18 -8.38 7.36
N VAL A 96 3.97 -7.51 6.75
CA VAL A 96 5.12 -7.89 5.94
C VAL A 96 6.36 -7.08 6.31
N THR A 97 7.55 -7.62 6.03
CA THR A 97 8.80 -6.86 6.05
C THR A 97 8.87 -5.94 4.82
N LEU A 98 9.82 -5.01 4.80
CA LEU A 98 10.06 -4.13 3.65
C LEU A 98 10.40 -4.89 2.35
N ASP A 99 10.86 -6.15 2.48
CA ASP A 99 11.16 -7.04 1.35
C ASP A 99 10.00 -7.98 0.98
N GLY A 100 8.84 -7.78 1.60
CA GLY A 100 7.63 -8.54 1.28
C GLY A 100 7.50 -9.91 1.95
N LYS A 101 8.37 -10.26 2.92
CA LYS A 101 8.21 -11.48 3.71
C LYS A 101 7.00 -11.35 4.63
N VAL A 102 6.04 -12.28 4.51
CA VAL A 102 4.86 -12.31 5.37
C VAL A 102 5.23 -12.74 6.78
N LEU A 103 4.88 -11.91 7.76
CA LEU A 103 5.08 -12.14 9.20
C LEU A 103 3.78 -12.59 9.89
N LEU A 104 2.65 -12.07 9.43
CA LEU A 104 1.32 -12.37 9.94
C LEU A 104 0.31 -12.25 8.79
N GLU A 105 -0.66 -13.15 8.77
CA GLU A 105 -1.80 -13.07 7.86
C GLU A 105 -3.10 -13.15 8.66
N LEU A 106 -3.99 -12.21 8.43
CA LEU A 106 -5.35 -12.16 8.98
C LEU A 106 -6.35 -12.32 7.85
N GLY A 107 -7.33 -13.18 8.05
CA GLY A 107 -8.29 -13.59 7.03
C GLY A 107 -7.89 -14.92 6.40
N VAL A 108 -8.78 -15.42 5.54
CA VAL A 108 -8.53 -16.63 4.75
C VAL A 108 -8.51 -16.22 3.29
N PRO A 109 -7.36 -16.24 2.62
CA PRO A 109 -7.27 -15.82 1.22
C PRO A 109 -8.31 -16.52 0.34
N GLY A 110 -9.04 -15.73 -0.45
CA GLY A 110 -10.09 -16.20 -1.33
C GLY A 110 -11.42 -16.54 -0.66
N SER A 111 -11.52 -16.40 0.67
CA SER A 111 -12.75 -16.67 1.42
C SER A 111 -13.22 -15.41 2.15
N PRO A 112 -14.22 -14.70 1.64
CA PRO A 112 -14.79 -13.55 2.33
C PRO A 112 -15.42 -14.00 3.65
N HIS A 113 -15.17 -13.24 4.71
CA HIS A 113 -15.91 -13.46 5.97
C HIS A 113 -17.37 -13.09 5.78
N ASP A 114 -18.25 -14.02 6.17
CA ASP A 114 -19.66 -13.71 6.28
C ASP A 114 -19.89 -12.85 7.54
N ILE A 115 -20.02 -11.54 7.31
CA ILE A 115 -20.28 -10.57 8.40
C ILE A 115 -21.68 -10.73 9.00
N SER A 116 -22.58 -11.48 8.36
CA SER A 116 -23.93 -11.76 8.91
C SER A 116 -23.90 -12.61 10.17
N SER A 117 -22.81 -13.32 10.40
CA SER A 117 -22.61 -14.17 11.59
C SER A 117 -21.96 -13.45 12.76
N LEU A 118 -21.52 -12.20 12.61
CA LEU A 118 -20.92 -11.42 13.69
C LEU A 118 -22.02 -10.81 14.59
N PRO A 119 -21.84 -10.79 15.92
CA PRO A 119 -22.76 -10.08 16.82
C PRO A 119 -22.89 -8.62 16.41
N SER A 120 -24.10 -8.12 16.42
CA SER A 120 -24.41 -6.73 16.07
C SER A 120 -23.62 -5.77 16.98
N GLY A 121 -22.64 -5.06 16.43
CA GLY A 121 -21.79 -4.10 17.14
C GLY A 121 -20.29 -4.32 17.02
N GLU A 122 -19.85 -5.45 16.51
CA GLU A 122 -18.41 -5.76 16.35
C GLU A 122 -17.93 -5.60 14.90
N TYR A 123 -18.11 -4.39 14.34
CA TYR A 123 -17.47 -4.07 13.07
C TYR A 123 -16.09 -3.46 13.33
N LEU A 124 -15.07 -4.31 13.50
CA LEU A 124 -13.68 -3.89 13.60
C LEU A 124 -13.04 -3.73 12.21
N TRP A 125 -13.38 -2.63 11.53
CA TRP A 125 -12.66 -2.17 10.32
C TRP A 125 -11.65 -1.08 10.62
N THR A 126 -11.40 -0.79 11.87
CA THR A 126 -10.37 0.15 12.28
C THR A 126 -9.27 -0.62 12.97
N LEU A 127 -8.27 -1.05 12.25
CA LEU A 127 -6.96 -1.30 12.83
C LEU A 127 -6.40 0.06 13.29
N ALA A 128 -6.92 0.56 14.42
CA ALA A 128 -6.24 1.59 15.17
C ALA A 128 -5.07 0.90 15.86
N LEU A 129 -3.93 0.91 15.21
CA LEU A 129 -2.68 0.52 15.85
C LEU A 129 -2.23 1.68 16.74
N PRO A 130 -1.82 1.38 17.98
CA PRO A 130 -1.35 2.41 18.89
C PRO A 130 -0.10 3.10 18.38
#